data_42d77c80f590ad27f2f092dae581fff4
#
_entry.id   42d77c80f590ad27f2f092dae581fff4
#
_cell.length_a   1.000
_cell.length_b   1.000
_cell.length_c   1.000
_cell.angle_alpha   90.00
_cell.angle_beta   90.00
_cell.angle_gamma   90.00
#
_symmetry.space_group_name_H-M   'P 1'
#
loop_
_entity.id
_entity.type
_entity.pdbx_description
1 polymer ?
#
loop_
_entity_poly.entity_id
_entity_poly.type
_entity_poly.pdbx_seq_one_letter_code
_entity_poly.pdbx_strand_id
1 'polypeptide(L)'
;MDRKYDVITLGEILLRLSTPINGRLAQGDTLMKHLGGAELNIASEIGQLGLKTAMISKIPNNLLAAFIKNQMNASRVSENYLISDTADDSRIGVYYYEYGSYPRKPRVVYDRKHSSINNIDIKDVPETMFYNTRLFHTSGITLGLGGNAQKFAIECIRKFKEQGTLISFDVNYRANLWTGEEARACIEQILPYVDIFFCSEDTARLTFKKTGTEIGRASCRERV
;
A
#
# COMPACT_ATOMS: atom_id res chain seq x y z
N MET A 1 1.09 20.37 -18.71
CA MET A 1 2.40 19.68 -18.61
C MET A 1 2.18 18.19 -18.83
N ASP A 2 3.02 17.57 -19.64
CA ASP A 2 2.93 16.12 -19.85
C ASP A 2 3.47 15.40 -18.61
N ARG A 3 2.60 14.70 -17.87
CA ARG A 3 2.95 14.00 -16.63
C ARG A 3 3.55 12.64 -16.98
N LYS A 4 4.69 12.29 -16.37
CA LYS A 4 5.47 11.09 -16.69
C LYS A 4 4.70 9.80 -16.42
N TYR A 5 3.86 9.79 -15.37
CA TYR A 5 3.10 8.63 -14.94
C TYR A 5 1.59 8.90 -14.96
N ASP A 6 0.82 7.87 -15.26
CA ASP A 6 -0.63 7.88 -15.09
C ASP A 6 -0.98 7.72 -13.62
N VAL A 7 -0.29 6.78 -12.93
CA VAL A 7 -0.51 6.52 -11.50
C VAL A 7 0.81 6.37 -10.76
N ILE A 8 0.93 7.03 -9.60
CA ILE A 8 1.95 6.74 -8.59
C ILE A 8 1.24 6.18 -7.36
N THR A 9 1.73 5.06 -6.83
CA THR A 9 1.23 4.48 -5.58
C THR A 9 2.25 4.65 -4.45
N LEU A 10 1.77 4.71 -3.20
CA LEU A 10 2.60 4.74 -2.00
C LEU A 10 2.17 3.65 -1.03
N GLY A 11 3.08 2.77 -0.64
CA GLY A 11 2.80 1.76 0.35
C GLY A 11 3.97 0.84 0.67
N GLU A 12 3.73 -0.13 1.56
CA GLU A 12 4.73 -1.11 1.94
C GLU A 12 4.81 -2.25 0.94
N ILE A 13 6.02 -2.54 0.48
CA ILE A 13 6.32 -3.78 -0.24
C ILE A 13 6.65 -4.86 0.77
N LEU A 14 5.95 -5.99 0.69
CA LEU A 14 6.11 -7.12 1.58
C LEU A 14 6.65 -8.34 0.83
N LEU A 15 7.48 -9.13 1.50
CA LEU A 15 7.82 -10.47 1.05
C LEU A 15 6.72 -11.43 1.52
N ARG A 16 6.02 -12.05 0.58
CA ARG A 16 5.08 -13.12 0.85
C ARG A 16 5.78 -14.46 0.74
N LEU A 17 5.74 -15.24 1.80
CA LEU A 17 6.17 -16.63 1.84
C LEU A 17 4.93 -17.53 1.98
N SER A 18 4.56 -18.22 0.91
CA SER A 18 3.36 -19.06 0.90
C SER A 18 3.69 -20.53 0.89
N THR A 19 2.89 -21.33 1.58
CA THR A 19 2.95 -22.79 1.45
C THR A 19 2.59 -23.22 0.02
N PRO A 20 2.98 -24.40 -0.44
CA PRO A 20 2.33 -25.03 -1.58
C PRO A 20 0.82 -25.13 -1.36
N ILE A 21 0.05 -25.27 -2.45
CA ILE A 21 -1.39 -25.53 -2.38
C ILE A 21 -1.63 -26.77 -1.51
N ASN A 22 -2.58 -26.68 -0.56
CA ASN A 22 -2.88 -27.69 0.46
C ASN A 22 -1.78 -27.90 1.52
N GLY A 23 -0.63 -27.22 1.44
CA GLY A 23 0.38 -27.24 2.47
C GLY A 23 -0.04 -26.51 3.75
N ARG A 24 0.66 -26.77 4.85
CA ARG A 24 0.48 -26.08 6.13
C ARG A 24 1.80 -25.44 6.58
N LEU A 25 1.72 -24.28 7.24
CA LEU A 25 2.90 -23.62 7.81
C LEU A 25 3.60 -24.47 8.89
N ALA A 26 2.84 -25.31 9.60
CA ALA A 26 3.37 -26.20 10.63
C ALA A 26 3.97 -27.50 10.06
N GLN A 27 3.98 -27.70 8.74
CA GLN A 27 4.42 -28.92 8.06
C GLN A 27 5.16 -28.58 6.77
N GLY A 28 6.08 -29.44 6.38
CA GLY A 28 6.89 -29.24 5.18
C GLY A 28 8.04 -28.28 5.40
N ASP A 29 8.91 -28.20 4.40
CA ASP A 29 10.19 -27.51 4.41
C ASP A 29 10.34 -26.48 3.28
N THR A 30 9.28 -26.26 2.48
CA THR A 30 9.31 -25.38 1.32
C THR A 30 8.28 -24.27 1.41
N LEU A 31 8.72 -23.03 1.12
CA LEU A 31 7.86 -21.86 0.97
C LEU A 31 8.12 -21.19 -0.38
N MET A 32 7.07 -20.83 -1.07
CA MET A 32 7.14 -20.07 -2.33
C MET A 32 7.23 -18.58 -2.05
N LYS A 33 8.17 -17.93 -2.73
CA LYS A 33 8.47 -16.51 -2.57
C LYS A 33 7.75 -15.65 -3.61
N HIS A 34 6.99 -14.66 -3.14
CA HIS A 34 6.29 -13.66 -3.96
C HIS A 34 6.42 -12.28 -3.33
N LEU A 35 6.10 -11.23 -4.08
CA LEU A 35 5.85 -9.93 -3.49
C LEU A 35 4.37 -9.80 -3.08
N GLY A 36 4.14 -8.94 -2.10
CA GLY A 36 2.84 -8.47 -1.66
C GLY A 36 2.88 -6.99 -1.34
N GLY A 37 1.74 -6.43 -1.05
CA GLY A 37 1.52 -5.02 -0.78
C GLY A 37 0.30 -4.55 -1.55
N ALA A 38 -0.67 -3.93 -0.87
CA ALA A 38 -1.92 -3.52 -1.52
C ALA A 38 -1.65 -2.56 -2.66
N GLU A 39 -0.84 -1.55 -2.43
CA GLU A 39 -0.51 -0.50 -3.39
C GLU A 39 0.41 -1.01 -4.52
N LEU A 40 1.29 -1.99 -4.22
CA LEU A 40 2.09 -2.65 -5.25
C LEU A 40 1.20 -3.48 -6.19
N ASN A 41 0.20 -4.20 -5.64
CA ASN A 41 -0.73 -4.97 -6.46
C ASN A 41 -1.49 -4.03 -7.41
N ILE A 42 -2.01 -2.91 -6.92
CA ILE A 42 -2.70 -1.90 -7.73
C ILE A 42 -1.77 -1.36 -8.83
N ALA A 43 -0.53 -0.97 -8.49
CA ALA A 43 0.42 -0.49 -9.48
C ALA A 43 0.72 -1.56 -10.55
N SER A 44 0.86 -2.81 -10.13
CA SER A 44 1.13 -3.94 -11.04
C SER A 44 -0.04 -4.21 -11.99
N GLU A 45 -1.27 -4.24 -11.48
CA GLU A 45 -2.49 -4.41 -12.29
C GLU A 45 -2.61 -3.30 -13.34
N ILE A 46 -2.44 -2.05 -12.91
CA ILE A 46 -2.50 -0.89 -13.81
C ILE A 46 -1.38 -0.93 -14.86
N GLY A 47 -0.16 -1.33 -14.47
CA GLY A 47 0.98 -1.50 -15.37
C GLY A 47 0.72 -2.57 -16.44
N GLN A 48 0.10 -3.69 -16.05
CA GLN A 48 -0.30 -4.76 -16.98
C GLN A 48 -1.42 -4.32 -17.95
N LEU A 49 -2.27 -3.39 -17.53
CA LEU A 49 -3.26 -2.76 -18.41
C LEU A 49 -2.64 -1.73 -19.39
N GLY A 50 -1.31 -1.52 -19.34
CA GLY A 50 -0.58 -0.69 -20.29
C GLY A 50 -0.41 0.77 -19.88
N LEU A 51 -0.83 1.16 -18.68
CA LEU A 51 -0.61 2.51 -18.15
C LEU A 51 0.77 2.64 -17.50
N LYS A 52 1.32 3.85 -17.46
CA LYS A 52 2.61 4.14 -16.85
C LYS A 52 2.44 4.27 -15.34
N THR A 53 3.06 3.36 -14.59
CA THR A 53 2.99 3.34 -13.13
C THR A 53 4.35 3.45 -12.48
N ALA A 54 4.39 4.03 -11.28
CA ALA A 54 5.53 4.00 -10.37
C ALA A 54 5.05 3.76 -8.93
N MET A 55 5.95 3.26 -8.10
CA MET A 55 5.67 3.08 -6.69
C MET A 55 6.68 3.79 -5.81
N ILE A 56 6.17 4.47 -4.78
CA ILE A 56 6.95 5.02 -3.69
C ILE A 56 6.97 3.99 -2.57
N SER A 57 8.15 3.56 -2.18
CA SER A 57 8.37 2.70 -1.02
C SER A 57 9.82 2.80 -0.56
N LYS A 58 10.09 2.44 0.70
CA LYS A 58 11.46 2.32 1.21
C LYS A 58 11.74 0.84 1.49
N ILE A 59 12.82 0.33 0.90
CA ILE A 59 13.20 -1.08 0.92
C ILE A 59 14.65 -1.24 1.42
N PRO A 60 15.00 -2.37 2.06
CA PRO A 60 16.36 -2.59 2.54
C PRO A 60 17.36 -2.67 1.38
N ASN A 61 18.58 -2.20 1.62
CA ASN A 61 19.68 -2.29 0.66
C ASN A 61 20.42 -3.65 0.76
N ASN A 62 19.74 -4.71 0.34
CA ASN A 62 20.30 -6.08 0.38
C ASN A 62 19.87 -6.90 -0.86
N LEU A 63 20.19 -8.19 -0.88
CA LEU A 63 19.89 -9.08 -2.02
C LEU A 63 18.39 -9.17 -2.36
N LEU A 64 17.49 -8.91 -1.40
CA LEU A 64 16.05 -8.89 -1.65
C LEU A 64 15.63 -7.66 -2.48
N ALA A 65 16.40 -6.58 -2.44
CA ALA A 65 16.12 -5.40 -3.28
C ALA A 65 16.15 -5.75 -4.78
N ALA A 66 17.10 -6.58 -5.22
CA ALA A 66 17.16 -7.03 -6.61
C ALA A 66 15.92 -7.86 -6.98
N PHE A 67 15.46 -8.73 -6.09
CA PHE A 67 14.23 -9.50 -6.31
C PHE A 67 13.01 -8.59 -6.44
N ILE A 68 12.87 -7.58 -5.54
CA ILE A 68 11.78 -6.60 -5.59
C ILE A 68 11.78 -5.88 -6.94
N LYS A 69 12.91 -5.31 -7.35
CA LYS A 69 13.06 -4.57 -8.60
C LYS A 69 12.72 -5.42 -9.82
N ASN A 70 13.22 -6.66 -9.87
CA ASN A 70 12.92 -7.59 -10.96
C ASN A 70 11.43 -7.90 -11.08
N GLN A 71 10.72 -8.11 -9.95
CA GLN A 71 9.28 -8.36 -9.95
C GLN A 71 8.48 -7.11 -10.34
N MET A 72 8.88 -5.93 -9.87
CA MET A 72 8.25 -4.67 -10.28
C MET A 72 8.41 -4.43 -11.78
N ASN A 73 9.61 -4.61 -12.31
CA ASN A 73 9.90 -4.46 -13.74
C ASN A 73 9.09 -5.46 -14.60
N ALA A 74 8.98 -6.72 -14.15
CA ALA A 74 8.14 -7.73 -14.81
C ALA A 74 6.65 -7.32 -14.84
N SER A 75 6.19 -6.57 -13.85
CA SER A 75 4.84 -6.03 -13.76
C SER A 75 4.72 -4.61 -14.35
N ARG A 76 5.77 -4.10 -15.04
CA ARG A 76 5.82 -2.76 -15.64
C ARG A 76 5.63 -1.60 -14.64
N VAL A 77 6.01 -1.81 -13.39
CA VAL A 77 6.01 -0.77 -12.34
C VAL A 77 7.41 -0.16 -12.26
N SER A 78 7.49 1.15 -12.46
CA SER A 78 8.77 1.88 -12.37
C SER A 78 9.29 1.94 -10.94
N GLU A 79 10.59 1.67 -10.77
CA GLU A 79 11.33 1.74 -9.51
C GLU A 79 11.91 3.13 -9.19
N ASN A 80 11.64 4.15 -10.02
CA ASN A 80 12.27 5.48 -9.91
C ASN A 80 12.06 6.17 -8.56
N TYR A 81 11.08 5.76 -7.77
CA TYR A 81 10.78 6.30 -6.45
C TYR A 81 10.92 5.26 -5.34
N LEU A 82 11.63 4.15 -5.63
CA LEU A 82 12.08 3.26 -4.57
C LEU A 82 13.27 3.86 -3.84
N ILE A 83 13.14 3.97 -2.53
CA ILE A 83 14.13 4.51 -1.63
C ILE A 83 14.91 3.35 -1.01
N SER A 84 16.23 3.42 -1.05
CA SER A 84 17.11 2.43 -0.43
C SER A 84 17.34 2.77 1.03
N ASP A 85 16.97 1.86 1.93
CA ASP A 85 17.26 1.97 3.36
C ASP A 85 18.63 1.36 3.63
N THR A 86 19.58 2.19 4.03
CA THR A 86 20.98 1.80 4.29
C THR A 86 21.28 1.58 5.77
N ALA A 87 20.26 1.62 6.63
CA ALA A 87 20.44 1.32 8.05
C ALA A 87 20.85 -0.15 8.25
N ASP A 88 21.68 -0.42 9.24
CA ASP A 88 22.19 -1.78 9.50
C ASP A 88 21.08 -2.78 9.85
N ASP A 89 19.99 -2.31 10.44
CA ASP A 89 18.80 -3.07 10.80
C ASP A 89 17.70 -3.03 9.74
N SER A 90 18.02 -2.50 8.55
CA SER A 90 17.05 -2.39 7.44
C SER A 90 16.50 -3.75 7.04
N ARG A 91 15.18 -3.84 6.95
CA ARG A 91 14.50 -5.11 6.60
C ARG A 91 13.24 -4.91 5.77
N ILE A 92 12.92 -5.90 4.97
CA ILE A 92 11.60 -6.01 4.35
C ILE A 92 10.61 -6.61 5.36
N GLY A 93 9.37 -6.11 5.37
CA GLY A 93 8.30 -6.79 6.09
C GLY A 93 7.94 -8.12 5.41
N VAL A 94 7.68 -9.15 6.21
CA VAL A 94 7.37 -10.50 5.72
C VAL A 94 5.98 -10.89 6.19
N TYR A 95 5.26 -11.64 5.36
CA TYR A 95 4.13 -12.40 5.86
C TYR A 95 4.13 -13.83 5.30
N TYR A 96 3.75 -14.74 6.18
CA TYR A 96 3.59 -16.14 5.85
C TYR A 96 2.13 -16.40 5.54
N TYR A 97 1.86 -17.05 4.39
CA TYR A 97 0.53 -17.30 3.92
C TYR A 97 0.27 -18.80 3.75
N GLU A 98 -0.72 -19.29 4.47
CA GLU A 98 -1.22 -20.66 4.33
C GLU A 98 -2.49 -20.64 3.50
N TYR A 99 -2.50 -21.36 2.38
CA TYR A 99 -3.68 -21.47 1.54
C TYR A 99 -4.83 -22.16 2.27
N GLY A 100 -6.03 -21.61 2.12
CA GLY A 100 -7.26 -22.28 2.56
C GLY A 100 -7.61 -23.46 1.66
N SER A 101 -8.28 -24.45 2.24
CA SER A 101 -8.92 -25.55 1.53
C SER A 101 -10.17 -25.92 2.31
N TYR A 102 -11.35 -25.87 1.67
CA TYR A 102 -12.62 -26.09 2.38
C TYR A 102 -12.56 -27.34 3.27
N PRO A 103 -13.00 -27.24 4.53
CA PRO A 103 -13.61 -26.08 5.22
C PRO A 103 -12.60 -25.14 5.90
N ARG A 104 -11.29 -25.36 5.74
CA ARG A 104 -10.21 -24.58 6.36
C ARG A 104 -10.05 -23.24 5.67
N LYS A 105 -10.14 -22.15 6.44
CA LYS A 105 -9.87 -20.80 5.96
C LYS A 105 -8.37 -20.56 5.76
N PRO A 106 -7.95 -19.67 4.85
CA PRO A 106 -6.57 -19.25 4.74
C PRO A 106 -6.10 -18.58 6.04
N ARG A 107 -4.79 -18.67 6.32
CA ARG A 107 -4.16 -18.05 7.50
C ARG A 107 -2.98 -17.19 7.09
N VAL A 108 -2.79 -16.12 7.84
CA VAL A 108 -1.67 -15.18 7.62
C VAL A 108 -0.99 -14.92 8.95
N VAL A 109 0.34 -15.02 8.95
CA VAL A 109 1.19 -14.61 10.06
C VAL A 109 2.07 -13.47 9.57
N TYR A 110 2.01 -12.32 10.24
CA TYR A 110 2.80 -11.15 9.88
C TYR A 110 4.07 -11.03 10.72
N ASP A 111 5.18 -10.77 10.05
CA ASP A 111 6.44 -10.32 10.62
C ASP A 111 6.89 -9.05 9.87
N ARG A 112 6.25 -7.90 10.20
CA ARG A 112 6.43 -6.63 9.47
C ARG A 112 6.79 -5.44 10.36
N LYS A 113 6.96 -5.65 11.66
CA LYS A 113 7.36 -4.55 12.55
C LYS A 113 8.75 -4.05 12.17
N HIS A 114 8.94 -2.74 12.27
CA HIS A 114 10.22 -2.08 12.00
C HIS A 114 10.79 -2.39 10.60
N SER A 115 9.93 -2.61 9.59
CA SER A 115 10.35 -2.69 8.21
C SER A 115 10.80 -1.33 7.69
N SER A 116 11.62 -1.32 6.65
CA SER A 116 12.28 -0.13 6.09
C SER A 116 11.32 1.01 5.74
N ILE A 117 10.06 0.73 5.39
CA ILE A 117 9.06 1.77 5.13
C ILE A 117 8.81 2.67 6.35
N ASN A 118 9.02 2.18 7.58
CA ASN A 118 8.84 2.98 8.79
C ASN A 118 9.95 4.04 8.98
N ASN A 119 11.03 3.96 8.20
CA ASN A 119 12.13 4.91 8.17
C ASN A 119 12.02 5.93 7.03
N ILE A 120 10.88 5.97 6.31
CA ILE A 120 10.69 6.89 5.19
C ILE A 120 10.52 8.34 5.68
N ASP A 121 11.14 9.28 4.95
CA ASP A 121 11.06 10.72 5.21
C ASP A 121 10.79 11.47 3.91
N ILE A 122 10.16 12.63 3.99
CA ILE A 122 9.86 13.47 2.81
C ILE A 122 11.13 13.92 2.07
N LYS A 123 12.24 13.97 2.77
CA LYS A 123 13.55 14.31 2.20
C LYS A 123 14.13 13.22 1.31
N ASP A 124 13.61 12.00 1.42
CA ASP A 124 14.06 10.85 0.63
C ASP A 124 13.59 10.93 -0.83
N VAL A 125 12.61 11.78 -1.14
CA VAL A 125 12.02 11.89 -2.49
C VAL A 125 12.28 13.26 -3.11
N PRO A 126 12.51 13.33 -4.44
CA PRO A 126 12.71 14.61 -5.11
C PRO A 126 11.38 15.36 -5.22
N GLU A 127 11.40 16.67 -5.03
CA GLU A 127 10.22 17.55 -5.15
C GLU A 127 9.54 17.42 -6.53
N THR A 128 10.30 17.14 -7.58
CA THR A 128 9.80 16.92 -8.94
C THR A 128 8.86 15.73 -9.05
N MET A 129 8.87 14.79 -8.10
CA MET A 129 7.95 13.66 -8.07
C MET A 129 6.49 14.11 -8.02
N PHE A 130 6.19 15.18 -7.28
CA PHE A 130 4.83 15.65 -7.06
C PHE A 130 4.17 16.23 -8.30
N TYR A 131 4.95 16.57 -9.33
CA TYR A 131 4.46 17.08 -10.63
C TYR A 131 4.26 15.97 -11.67
N ASN A 132 4.67 14.74 -11.38
CA ASN A 132 4.89 13.69 -12.39
C ASN A 132 3.77 12.68 -12.53
N THR A 133 2.62 12.84 -11.87
CA THR A 133 1.52 11.88 -12.00
C THR A 133 0.15 12.54 -12.14
N ARG A 134 -0.76 11.85 -12.82
CA ARG A 134 -2.16 12.24 -12.93
C ARG A 134 -2.96 11.84 -11.71
N LEU A 135 -2.65 10.67 -11.14
CA LEU A 135 -3.32 10.11 -9.98
C LEU A 135 -2.28 9.60 -8.99
N PHE A 136 -2.48 9.92 -7.72
CA PHE A 136 -1.76 9.35 -6.59
C PHE A 136 -2.69 8.44 -5.79
N HIS A 137 -2.24 7.23 -5.49
CA HIS A 137 -3.01 6.25 -4.73
C HIS A 137 -2.25 5.77 -3.49
N THR A 138 -2.95 5.70 -2.37
CA THR A 138 -2.49 5.05 -1.14
C THR A 138 -3.67 4.46 -0.37
N SER A 139 -3.40 3.74 0.70
CA SER A 139 -4.46 3.10 1.48
C SER A 139 -4.34 3.31 2.99
N GLY A 140 -5.41 2.93 3.71
CA GLY A 140 -5.42 2.91 5.16
C GLY A 140 -4.43 1.90 5.77
N ILE A 141 -3.91 0.94 5.00
CA ILE A 141 -2.82 0.09 5.47
C ILE A 141 -1.56 0.93 5.69
N THR A 142 -1.19 1.77 4.73
CA THR A 142 -0.02 2.65 4.83
C THR A 142 -0.16 3.66 5.96
N LEU A 143 -1.35 4.27 6.12
CA LEU A 143 -1.63 5.15 7.25
C LEU A 143 -1.59 4.41 8.59
N GLY A 144 -2.09 3.19 8.64
CA GLY A 144 -2.14 2.34 9.83
C GLY A 144 -0.78 1.81 10.30
N LEU A 145 0.29 1.94 9.49
CA LEU A 145 1.65 1.66 9.95
C LEU A 145 2.10 2.64 11.04
N GLY A 146 1.47 3.82 11.09
CA GLY A 146 1.80 4.84 12.08
C GLY A 146 3.15 5.54 11.83
N GLY A 147 3.63 6.28 12.82
CA GLY A 147 4.97 6.87 12.82
C GLY A 147 5.31 7.70 11.57
N ASN A 148 6.50 7.46 11.01
CA ASN A 148 6.98 8.22 9.84
C ASN A 148 6.23 7.84 8.57
N ALA A 149 5.84 6.57 8.39
CA ALA A 149 5.09 6.14 7.21
C ALA A 149 3.74 6.87 7.11
N GLN A 150 3.02 7.02 8.22
CA GLN A 150 1.76 7.77 8.29
C GLN A 150 1.97 9.25 7.96
N LYS A 151 2.95 9.88 8.60
CA LYS A 151 3.27 11.32 8.38
C LYS A 151 3.63 11.58 6.93
N PHE A 152 4.50 10.74 6.38
CA PHE A 152 4.92 10.80 4.98
C PHE A 152 3.74 10.67 4.01
N ALA A 153 2.84 9.70 4.26
CA ALA A 153 1.67 9.50 3.40
C ALA A 153 0.71 10.70 3.42
N ILE A 154 0.45 11.27 4.59
CA ILE A 154 -0.39 12.48 4.73
C ILE A 154 0.23 13.66 4.00
N GLU A 155 1.55 13.85 4.13
CA GLU A 155 2.27 14.92 3.44
C GLU A 155 2.26 14.72 1.92
N CYS A 156 2.47 13.49 1.43
CA CYS A 156 2.35 13.16 0.02
C CYS A 156 0.96 13.49 -0.54
N ILE A 157 -0.11 13.11 0.17
CA ILE A 157 -1.48 13.43 -0.23
C ILE A 157 -1.66 14.93 -0.43
N ARG A 158 -1.18 15.76 0.50
CA ARG A 158 -1.28 17.22 0.43
C ARG A 158 -0.48 17.79 -0.74
N LYS A 159 0.82 17.41 -0.84
CA LYS A 159 1.71 17.90 -1.91
C LYS A 159 1.22 17.51 -3.31
N PHE A 160 0.80 16.27 -3.52
CA PHE A 160 0.21 15.86 -4.80
C PHE A 160 -1.08 16.65 -5.11
N LYS A 161 -1.94 16.86 -4.10
CA LYS A 161 -3.18 17.63 -4.29
C LYS A 161 -2.91 19.08 -4.67
N GLU A 162 -1.92 19.73 -4.04
CA GLU A 162 -1.48 21.09 -4.37
C GLU A 162 -1.03 21.23 -5.83
N GLN A 163 -0.52 20.15 -6.43
CA GLN A 163 -0.13 20.09 -7.84
C GLN A 163 -1.27 19.67 -8.79
N GLY A 164 -2.51 19.66 -8.30
CA GLY A 164 -3.69 19.28 -9.10
C GLY A 164 -3.73 17.81 -9.50
N THR A 165 -3.06 16.93 -8.74
CA THR A 165 -3.13 15.48 -8.91
C THR A 165 -4.41 14.95 -8.29
N LEU A 166 -5.08 14.01 -8.95
CA LEU A 166 -6.22 13.28 -8.37
C LEU A 166 -5.73 12.37 -7.26
N ILE A 167 -6.40 12.42 -6.12
CA ILE A 167 -6.08 11.59 -4.96
C ILE A 167 -7.08 10.45 -4.83
N SER A 168 -6.57 9.22 -4.92
CA SER A 168 -7.32 7.98 -4.72
C SER A 168 -6.92 7.34 -3.39
N PHE A 169 -7.89 6.99 -2.58
CA PHE A 169 -7.68 6.41 -1.26
C PHE A 169 -8.60 5.21 -1.02
N ASP A 170 -8.02 4.08 -0.61
CA ASP A 170 -8.77 2.90 -0.14
C ASP A 170 -8.64 2.80 1.39
N VAL A 171 -9.75 2.82 2.11
CA VAL A 171 -9.77 2.68 3.57
C VAL A 171 -9.10 1.39 4.02
N ASN A 172 -9.29 0.30 3.32
CA ASN A 172 -8.60 -0.99 3.48
C ASN A 172 -8.26 -1.33 4.95
N TYR A 173 -9.26 -1.19 5.83
CA TYR A 173 -9.09 -1.27 7.28
C TYR A 173 -8.48 -2.61 7.72
N ARG A 174 -7.52 -2.53 8.64
CA ARG A 174 -6.85 -3.68 9.24
C ARG A 174 -6.82 -3.55 10.76
N ALA A 175 -7.65 -4.32 11.45
CA ALA A 175 -7.76 -4.28 12.92
C ALA A 175 -6.47 -4.66 13.68
N ASN A 176 -5.50 -5.28 13.00
CA ASN A 176 -4.18 -5.59 13.58
C ASN A 176 -3.17 -4.42 13.49
N LEU A 177 -3.51 -3.33 12.82
CA LEU A 177 -2.67 -2.13 12.74
C LEU A 177 -3.16 -1.03 13.67
N TRP A 178 -4.47 -0.82 13.74
CA TRP A 178 -5.11 0.27 14.49
C TRP A 178 -6.56 -0.03 14.82
N THR A 179 -7.13 0.69 15.76
CA THR A 179 -8.56 0.63 16.08
C THR A 179 -9.40 1.37 15.03
N GLY A 180 -10.71 1.10 14.99
CA GLY A 180 -11.61 1.83 14.09
C GLY A 180 -11.67 3.33 14.39
N GLU A 181 -11.49 3.73 15.65
CA GLU A 181 -11.49 5.14 16.08
C GLU A 181 -10.20 5.87 15.65
N GLU A 182 -9.05 5.23 15.82
CA GLU A 182 -7.76 5.75 15.32
C GLU A 182 -7.77 5.87 13.79
N ALA A 183 -8.28 4.85 13.09
CA ALA A 183 -8.43 4.88 11.65
C ALA A 183 -9.32 6.04 11.20
N ARG A 184 -10.48 6.22 11.82
CA ARG A 184 -11.40 7.33 11.55
C ARG A 184 -10.73 8.68 11.75
N ALA A 185 -10.12 8.91 12.90
CA ALA A 185 -9.50 10.18 13.24
C ALA A 185 -8.37 10.55 12.25
N CYS A 186 -7.59 9.55 11.79
CA CYS A 186 -6.55 9.76 10.79
C CYS A 186 -7.14 10.04 9.40
N ILE A 187 -8.14 9.24 8.97
CA ILE A 187 -8.73 9.36 7.63
C ILE A 187 -9.50 10.68 7.49
N GLU A 188 -10.21 11.14 8.52
CA GLU A 188 -10.93 12.43 8.50
C GLU A 188 -9.99 13.62 8.18
N GLN A 189 -8.70 13.54 8.53
CA GLN A 189 -7.71 14.58 8.21
C GLN A 189 -7.39 14.67 6.72
N ILE A 190 -7.49 13.56 6.00
CA ILE A 190 -7.15 13.49 4.58
C ILE A 190 -8.36 13.58 3.65
N LEU A 191 -9.58 13.32 4.16
CA LEU A 191 -10.81 13.34 3.36
C LEU A 191 -10.99 14.61 2.51
N PRO A 192 -10.65 15.83 2.97
CA PRO A 192 -10.77 17.03 2.14
C PRO A 192 -9.94 17.02 0.87
N TYR A 193 -8.90 16.20 0.81
CA TYR A 193 -7.98 16.10 -0.33
C TYR A 193 -8.33 14.95 -1.28
N VAL A 194 -9.18 14.00 -0.84
CA VAL A 194 -9.47 12.77 -1.58
C VAL A 194 -10.54 13.01 -2.65
N ASP A 195 -10.24 12.62 -3.88
CA ASP A 195 -11.17 12.69 -5.03
C ASP A 195 -11.88 11.37 -5.26
N ILE A 196 -11.18 10.24 -5.09
CA ILE A 196 -11.71 8.89 -5.28
C ILE A 196 -11.54 8.11 -3.97
N PHE A 197 -12.64 7.66 -3.41
CA PHE A 197 -12.66 7.01 -2.10
C PHE A 197 -13.25 5.60 -2.18
N PHE A 198 -12.45 4.59 -1.82
CA PHE A 198 -12.88 3.21 -1.74
C PHE A 198 -13.11 2.79 -0.29
N CYS A 199 -14.27 2.22 -0.02
CA CYS A 199 -14.63 1.74 1.31
C CYS A 199 -15.66 0.61 1.18
N SER A 200 -15.35 -0.58 1.70
CA SER A 200 -16.34 -1.65 1.78
C SER A 200 -17.38 -1.36 2.85
N GLU A 201 -18.55 -1.98 2.76
CA GLU A 201 -19.62 -1.84 3.73
C GLU A 201 -19.17 -2.21 5.15
N ASP A 202 -18.47 -3.33 5.30
CA ASP A 202 -17.93 -3.75 6.60
C ASP A 202 -16.94 -2.74 7.17
N THR A 203 -16.07 -2.19 6.32
CA THR A 203 -15.12 -1.15 6.70
C THR A 203 -15.83 0.14 7.11
N ALA A 204 -16.86 0.57 6.37
CA ALA A 204 -17.65 1.75 6.71
C ALA A 204 -18.33 1.62 8.07
N ARG A 205 -18.87 0.42 8.38
CA ARG A 205 -19.46 0.12 9.67
C ARG A 205 -18.43 0.14 10.80
N LEU A 206 -17.27 -0.49 10.62
CA LEU A 206 -16.24 -0.62 11.63
C LEU A 206 -15.52 0.71 11.92
N THR A 207 -15.25 1.49 10.86
CA THR A 207 -14.45 2.71 10.96
C THR A 207 -15.33 3.95 11.19
N PHE A 208 -16.38 4.13 10.36
CA PHE A 208 -17.21 5.33 10.38
C PHE A 208 -18.55 5.14 11.11
N LYS A 209 -18.82 3.93 11.62
CA LYS A 209 -20.08 3.55 12.29
C LYS A 209 -21.32 3.88 11.45
N LYS A 210 -21.18 3.78 10.12
CA LYS A 210 -22.26 3.94 9.16
C LYS A 210 -22.93 2.60 8.90
N THR A 211 -24.26 2.59 8.92
CA THR A 211 -25.10 1.41 8.65
C THR A 211 -26.23 1.79 7.71
N GLY A 212 -26.71 0.85 6.89
CA GLY A 212 -27.89 1.01 6.04
C GLY A 212 -27.58 1.16 4.54
N THR A 213 -28.63 1.35 3.75
CA THR A 213 -28.60 1.44 2.27
C THR A 213 -27.83 2.67 1.73
N GLU A 214 -27.50 3.62 2.59
CA GLU A 214 -26.69 4.79 2.22
C GLU A 214 -25.20 4.48 2.06
N ILE A 215 -24.71 3.37 2.57
CA ILE A 215 -23.30 2.96 2.47
C ILE A 215 -22.88 2.74 1.01
N GLY A 216 -23.72 2.14 0.19
CA GLY A 216 -23.44 1.92 -1.23
C GLY A 216 -23.27 3.21 -2.05
N ARG A 217 -23.82 4.34 -1.57
CA ARG A 217 -23.65 5.66 -2.20
C ARG A 217 -22.43 6.42 -1.66
N ALA A 218 -21.93 6.05 -0.48
CA ALA A 218 -20.74 6.66 0.13
C ALA A 218 -19.42 5.99 -0.32
N SER A 219 -19.47 4.82 -0.95
CA SER A 219 -18.29 4.04 -1.34
C SER A 219 -17.59 4.53 -2.61
N CYS A 220 -18.23 5.44 -3.37
CA CYS A 220 -17.62 6.03 -4.55
C CYS A 220 -17.96 7.53 -4.57
N ARG A 221 -17.08 8.36 -4.04
CA ARG A 221 -17.23 9.82 -4.12
C ARG A 221 -16.47 10.31 -5.34
N GLU A 222 -17.09 10.21 -6.50
CA GLU A 222 -16.68 10.95 -7.67
C GLU A 222 -17.09 12.42 -7.48
N ARG A 223 -16.11 13.30 -7.30
CA ARG A 223 -16.35 14.73 -7.48
C ARG A 223 -16.14 15.04 -8.95
N VAL A 224 -17.22 15.15 -9.65
CA VAL A 224 -17.24 15.83 -10.95
C VAL A 224 -16.99 17.33 -10.74
#